data_afae8bdf9c60bb5b5f5bc8ffdf59e841
#
_entry.id   afae8bdf9c60bb5b5f5bc8ffdf59e841
#
_cell.length_a   1.000
_cell.length_b   1.000
_cell.length_c   1.000
_cell.angle_alpha   90.00
_cell.angle_beta   90.00
_cell.angle_gamma   90.00
#
_symmetry.space_group_name_H-M   'P 1'
#
loop_
_entity.id
_entity.type
_entity.pdbx_description
1 polymer ?
#
loop_
_entity_poly.entity_id
_entity_poly.type
_entity_poly.pdbx_seq_one_letter_code
_entity_poly.pdbx_strand_id
1 'polypeptide(L)'
;MERLRTGEVPTALARRPAYITEVVLENFMSHEYSRITLTPGINLITGPNGAGKSSILLGIAVALGQSYTERGERLADLIRRGKESARVTVVFDNRPVDGERPIRQIPSDTVAITRYIRRQGEYWYYVNNRFKTKAEVEQLLRSIGINPNNLLIIMHQNMIEEFAARDDAEKLKMFEEAVGISALRERIFQAQEKLSALIGEASNVAKALEEARAAVDFWRKELEKLNERRELERRKAHLELEYLYSLVRQTEVAIERKRNSLSSIGAELEQLRVKEAELRAEVSRLRETLLRYVEEGRSSSEVGLSLTP
;
A
#
# COMPACT_ATOMS: atom_id res chain seq x y z
N MET A 1 20.65 -6.30 8.41
CA MET A 1 20.49 -6.93 9.73
C MET A 1 21.74 -6.92 10.60
N GLU A 2 22.76 -6.11 10.29
CA GLU A 2 24.09 -6.18 10.96
C GLU A 2 24.45 -4.95 11.82
N ARG A 3 23.54 -3.98 11.98
CA ARG A 3 23.75 -2.75 12.78
C ARG A 3 23.06 -2.73 14.16
N LEU A 4 22.55 -3.86 14.64
CA LEU A 4 21.88 -3.93 15.94
C LEU A 4 22.69 -4.64 17.02
N ARG A 5 24.00 -4.89 16.82
CA ARG A 5 24.88 -5.62 17.79
C ARG A 5 25.88 -4.76 18.51
N THR A 6 26.02 -3.50 18.24
CA THR A 6 26.81 -2.60 19.08
C THR A 6 25.85 -1.85 19.98
N GLY A 7 25.88 -2.16 21.27
CA GLY A 7 25.14 -1.47 22.33
C GLY A 7 25.63 -0.03 22.56
N GLU A 8 25.81 0.73 21.49
CA GLU A 8 26.01 2.16 21.56
C GLU A 8 24.67 2.79 21.94
N VAL A 9 24.54 3.12 23.22
CA VAL A 9 23.53 4.02 23.74
C VAL A 9 23.52 5.23 22.82
N PRO A 10 22.35 5.60 22.23
CA PRO A 10 22.30 6.74 21.31
C PRO A 10 22.92 7.95 21.98
N THR A 11 23.85 8.60 21.31
CA THR A 11 24.62 9.79 21.75
C THR A 11 23.74 10.97 22.22
N ALA A 12 22.42 10.84 22.10
CA ALA A 12 21.43 11.77 22.65
C ALA A 12 21.45 11.89 24.18
N LEU A 13 21.89 10.84 24.91
CA LEU A 13 22.06 10.85 26.38
C LEU A 13 23.41 11.45 26.84
N ALA A 14 24.35 11.65 25.93
CA ALA A 14 25.67 12.22 26.22
C ALA A 14 25.75 13.72 26.00
N ARG A 15 24.64 14.41 25.76
CA ARG A 15 24.66 15.88 25.64
C ARG A 15 24.91 16.48 27.01
N ARG A 16 26.04 17.19 27.19
CA ARG A 16 26.22 18.02 28.38
C ARG A 16 25.11 19.10 28.36
N PRO A 17 24.32 19.20 29.44
CA PRO A 17 23.31 20.22 29.54
C PRO A 17 23.96 21.61 29.49
N ALA A 18 23.34 22.54 28.75
CA ALA A 18 23.70 23.94 28.89
C ALA A 18 23.37 24.38 30.32
N TYR A 19 24.29 25.04 30.99
CA TYR A 19 24.07 25.56 32.35
C TYR A 19 23.98 27.07 32.34
N ILE A 20 23.21 27.61 33.30
CA ILE A 20 23.03 29.05 33.47
C ILE A 20 24.29 29.63 34.12
N THR A 21 24.89 30.61 33.49
CA THR A 21 26.06 31.32 33.99
C THR A 21 25.73 32.62 34.66
N GLU A 22 24.60 33.24 34.24
CA GLU A 22 24.24 34.57 34.76
C GLU A 22 22.73 34.78 34.68
N VAL A 23 22.23 35.47 35.67
CA VAL A 23 20.82 35.96 35.70
C VAL A 23 20.84 37.47 35.95
N VAL A 24 20.18 38.23 35.09
CA VAL A 24 20.04 39.70 35.26
C VAL A 24 18.58 40.02 35.41
N LEU A 25 18.26 40.73 36.49
CA LEU A 25 16.92 41.20 36.83
C LEU A 25 16.90 42.74 36.86
N GLU A 26 16.02 43.36 36.09
CA GLU A 26 15.80 44.79 36.06
C GLU A 26 14.34 45.09 36.31
N ASN A 27 14.06 45.92 37.31
CA ASN A 27 12.72 46.31 37.74
C ASN A 27 11.78 45.09 37.93
N PHE A 28 12.32 43.99 38.44
CA PHE A 28 11.59 42.74 38.61
C PHE A 28 11.40 42.44 40.10
N MET A 29 10.16 42.39 40.53
CA MET A 29 9.78 42.14 41.94
C MET A 29 10.50 43.12 42.89
N SER A 30 11.31 42.57 43.84
CA SER A 30 12.12 43.35 44.77
C SER A 30 13.41 43.93 44.17
N HIS A 31 13.81 43.47 43.00
CA HIS A 31 15.06 43.86 42.35
C HIS A 31 14.89 45.06 41.45
N GLU A 32 15.61 46.15 41.72
CA GLU A 32 15.74 47.27 40.79
C GLU A 32 16.73 46.96 39.69
N TYR A 33 17.90 46.50 40.09
CA TYR A 33 18.91 45.93 39.22
C TYR A 33 19.70 44.88 40.02
N SER A 34 19.81 43.67 39.52
CA SER A 34 20.61 42.63 40.12
C SER A 34 21.24 41.77 39.03
N ARG A 35 22.52 41.53 39.16
CA ARG A 35 23.28 40.63 38.29
C ARG A 35 23.90 39.55 39.17
N ILE A 36 23.48 38.29 38.91
CA ILE A 36 23.84 37.15 39.72
C ILE A 36 24.61 36.19 38.83
N THR A 37 25.86 35.95 39.14
CA THR A 37 26.70 34.95 38.48
C THR A 37 26.53 33.61 39.14
N LEU A 38 26.40 32.57 38.31
CA LEU A 38 26.29 31.18 38.74
C LEU A 38 27.47 30.36 38.20
N THR A 39 27.86 29.34 38.92
CA THR A 39 28.93 28.43 38.56
C THR A 39 28.39 27.03 38.24
N PRO A 40 29.07 26.21 37.48
CA PRO A 40 28.68 24.81 37.33
C PRO A 40 28.59 24.11 38.67
N GLY A 41 27.57 23.25 38.85
CA GLY A 41 27.32 22.52 40.07
C GLY A 41 26.26 23.18 40.96
N ILE A 42 26.40 23.07 42.28
CA ILE A 42 25.40 23.54 43.23
C ILE A 42 25.66 25.02 43.60
N ASN A 43 24.69 25.87 43.41
CA ASN A 43 24.69 27.29 43.80
C ASN A 43 23.68 27.51 44.92
N LEU A 44 24.13 28.01 46.04
CA LEU A 44 23.31 28.28 47.22
C LEU A 44 23.03 29.80 47.32
N ILE A 45 21.76 30.20 47.27
CA ILE A 45 21.35 31.59 47.44
C ILE A 45 20.70 31.74 48.81
N THR A 46 21.34 32.46 49.69
CA THR A 46 20.91 32.67 51.08
C THR A 46 20.64 34.13 51.40
N GLY A 47 19.89 34.41 52.45
CA GLY A 47 19.58 35.77 52.92
C GLY A 47 18.30 35.82 53.77
N PRO A 48 17.99 36.95 54.39
CA PRO A 48 16.80 37.11 55.22
C PRO A 48 15.49 37.02 54.39
N ASN A 49 14.38 36.85 55.08
CA ASN A 49 13.07 36.86 54.43
C ASN A 49 12.83 38.23 53.80
N GLY A 50 12.24 38.26 52.61
CA GLY A 50 12.02 39.49 51.86
C GLY A 50 13.21 39.97 51.00
N ALA A 51 14.41 39.38 51.12
CA ALA A 51 15.62 39.75 50.36
C ALA A 51 15.51 39.52 48.83
N GLY A 52 14.46 38.88 48.37
CA GLY A 52 14.28 38.62 46.93
C GLY A 52 14.78 37.26 46.43
N LYS A 53 15.15 36.33 47.30
CA LYS A 53 15.65 35.01 46.92
C LYS A 53 14.72 34.25 45.95
N SER A 54 13.42 34.19 46.29
CA SER A 54 12.42 33.56 45.45
C SER A 54 12.19 34.32 44.15
N SER A 55 12.44 35.63 44.13
CA SER A 55 12.29 36.45 42.93
C SER A 55 13.37 36.11 41.87
N ILE A 56 14.56 35.64 42.31
CA ILE A 56 15.60 35.15 41.40
C ILE A 56 15.12 33.91 40.64
N LEU A 57 14.62 32.89 41.39
CA LEU A 57 14.09 31.66 40.78
C LEU A 57 12.91 31.96 39.84
N LEU A 58 12.00 32.84 40.29
CA LEU A 58 10.87 33.29 39.51
C LEU A 58 11.30 34.04 38.25
N GLY A 59 12.35 34.85 38.32
CA GLY A 59 12.96 35.51 37.18
C GLY A 59 13.48 34.51 36.15
N ILE A 60 14.19 33.48 36.61
CA ILE A 60 14.65 32.39 35.73
C ILE A 60 13.44 31.74 35.04
N ALA A 61 12.43 31.34 35.79
CA ALA A 61 11.22 30.69 35.24
C ALA A 61 10.51 31.56 34.19
N VAL A 62 10.37 32.85 34.48
CA VAL A 62 9.75 33.82 33.57
C VAL A 62 10.59 34.03 32.30
N ALA A 63 11.91 34.18 32.43
CA ALA A 63 12.79 34.32 31.27
C ALA A 63 12.74 33.08 30.36
N LEU A 64 12.61 31.88 30.93
CA LEU A 64 12.54 30.62 30.19
C LEU A 64 11.14 30.34 29.61
N GLY A 65 10.11 31.10 29.91
CA GLY A 65 8.82 30.98 29.22
C GLY A 65 7.60 30.79 30.11
N GLN A 66 7.74 30.62 31.42
CA GLN A 66 6.59 30.54 32.30
C GLN A 66 5.77 31.83 32.21
N SER A 67 4.45 31.71 32.13
CA SER A 67 3.52 32.83 32.07
C SER A 67 2.64 32.90 33.29
N TYR A 68 2.52 31.82 34.02
CA TYR A 68 1.81 31.72 35.29
C TYR A 68 2.81 31.52 36.41
N THR A 69 2.61 32.23 37.52
CA THR A 69 3.47 32.14 38.70
C THR A 69 2.60 32.26 39.97
N GLU A 70 3.06 31.61 41.03
CA GLU A 70 2.36 31.66 42.34
C GLU A 70 2.22 33.06 42.94
N ARG A 71 3.00 34.04 42.52
CA ARG A 71 3.05 35.39 43.05
C ARG A 71 2.40 36.43 42.18
N GLY A 72 1.83 36.07 41.06
CA GLY A 72 1.12 36.99 40.18
C GLY A 72 0.32 36.20 39.13
N GLU A 73 -0.97 36.46 39.08
CA GLU A 73 -1.84 35.90 38.01
C GLU A 73 -1.46 36.43 36.63
N ARG A 74 -0.81 37.61 36.61
CA ARG A 74 -0.37 38.29 35.39
C ARG A 74 1.12 38.57 35.46
N LEU A 75 1.80 38.49 34.34
CA LEU A 75 3.21 38.86 34.24
C LEU A 75 3.47 40.32 34.68
N ALA A 76 2.49 41.21 34.48
CA ALA A 76 2.56 42.61 34.92
C ALA A 76 2.71 42.77 36.44
N ASP A 77 2.21 41.81 37.23
CA ASP A 77 2.29 41.85 38.70
C ASP A 77 3.71 41.63 39.20
N LEU A 78 4.57 41.09 38.34
CA LEU A 78 5.98 40.85 38.64
C LEU A 78 6.87 42.05 38.38
N ILE A 79 6.30 43.14 37.82
CA ILE A 79 7.00 44.40 37.63
C ILE A 79 7.12 45.12 38.97
N ARG A 80 8.33 45.64 39.25
CA ARG A 80 8.58 46.41 40.46
C ARG A 80 7.60 47.57 40.60
N ARG A 81 7.10 47.77 41.79
CA ARG A 81 6.16 48.86 42.07
C ARG A 81 6.73 50.22 41.65
N GLY A 82 5.95 51.02 40.94
CA GLY A 82 6.35 52.32 40.41
C GLY A 82 7.15 52.29 39.11
N LYS A 83 7.34 51.11 38.52
CA LYS A 83 8.00 50.94 37.18
C LYS A 83 7.00 50.49 36.12
N GLU A 84 7.21 50.87 34.87
CA GLU A 84 6.34 50.57 33.72
C GLU A 84 6.74 49.26 32.99
N SER A 85 7.98 48.81 33.18
CA SER A 85 8.47 47.62 32.54
C SER A 85 9.52 46.88 33.39
N ALA A 86 9.63 45.59 33.19
CA ALA A 86 10.72 44.74 33.73
C ALA A 86 11.43 44.03 32.64
N ARG A 87 12.69 43.72 32.89
CA ARG A 87 13.55 42.88 32.01
C ARG A 87 14.18 41.77 32.83
N VAL A 88 14.08 40.56 32.30
CA VAL A 88 14.75 39.42 32.89
C VAL A 88 15.63 38.76 31.82
N THR A 89 16.90 38.52 32.13
CA THR A 89 17.84 37.89 31.24
C THR A 89 18.47 36.68 31.91
N VAL A 90 18.51 35.56 31.21
CA VAL A 90 19.23 34.33 31.62
C VAL A 90 20.27 34.03 30.56
N VAL A 91 21.53 33.88 30.97
CA VAL A 91 22.65 33.60 30.09
C VAL A 91 23.09 32.17 30.29
N PHE A 92 23.17 31.43 29.20
CA PHE A 92 23.67 30.05 29.15
C PHE A 92 25.10 29.99 28.63
N ASP A 93 25.91 29.08 29.17
CA ASP A 93 27.15 28.68 28.55
C ASP A 93 26.90 27.83 27.33
N ASN A 94 27.45 28.24 26.20
CA ASN A 94 27.34 27.54 24.92
C ASN A 94 28.71 27.28 24.30
N ARG A 95 29.78 27.27 25.11
CA ARG A 95 31.12 26.93 24.65
C ARG A 95 31.12 25.49 24.15
N PRO A 96 31.85 25.20 23.07
CA PRO A 96 31.94 23.86 22.56
C PRO A 96 32.61 22.92 23.56
N VAL A 97 32.06 21.74 23.75
CA VAL A 97 32.61 20.65 24.52
C VAL A 97 32.72 19.46 23.60
N ASP A 98 33.91 18.86 23.49
CA ASP A 98 34.17 17.77 22.53
C ASP A 98 33.84 18.12 21.07
N GLY A 99 34.02 19.40 20.72
CA GLY A 99 33.73 19.92 19.35
C GLY A 99 32.27 20.29 19.08
N GLU A 100 31.33 20.01 20.01
CA GLU A 100 29.91 20.32 19.85
C GLU A 100 29.44 21.37 20.85
N ARG A 101 28.63 22.32 20.36
CA ARG A 101 27.94 23.31 21.21
C ARG A 101 26.65 22.73 21.80
N PRO A 102 26.35 22.98 23.11
CA PRO A 102 25.06 22.59 23.68
C PRO A 102 23.88 23.12 22.86
N ILE A 103 23.90 24.40 22.46
CA ILE A 103 22.89 25.02 21.60
C ILE A 103 23.49 25.16 20.19
N ARG A 104 23.39 24.10 19.39
CA ARG A 104 23.99 24.02 18.04
C ARG A 104 23.53 25.11 17.07
N GLN A 105 22.32 25.64 17.27
CA GLN A 105 21.71 26.63 16.39
C GLN A 105 22.34 28.03 16.51
N ILE A 106 23.09 28.27 17.58
CA ILE A 106 23.69 29.58 17.88
C ILE A 106 25.22 29.44 17.97
N PRO A 107 25.96 30.08 17.06
CA PRO A 107 27.42 29.92 16.99
C PRO A 107 28.19 30.73 18.07
N SER A 108 27.51 31.37 19.01
CA SER A 108 28.11 32.15 20.08
C SER A 108 28.46 31.29 21.30
N ASP A 109 29.51 31.64 22.03
CA ASP A 109 29.92 30.98 23.28
C ASP A 109 28.96 31.19 24.43
N THR A 110 28.09 32.18 24.32
CA THR A 110 27.02 32.46 25.29
C THR A 110 25.69 32.66 24.58
N VAL A 111 24.62 32.22 25.21
CA VAL A 111 23.25 32.45 24.72
C VAL A 111 22.46 33.16 25.80
N ALA A 112 22.15 34.43 25.56
CA ALA A 112 21.35 35.23 26.44
C ALA A 112 19.89 35.23 25.97
N ILE A 113 19.00 34.69 26.81
CA ILE A 113 17.54 34.76 26.62
C ILE A 113 17.00 35.90 27.50
N THR A 114 16.44 36.92 26.88
CA THR A 114 15.92 38.09 27.52
C THR A 114 14.40 38.18 27.32
N ARG A 115 13.64 38.34 28.36
CA ARG A 115 12.21 38.67 28.30
C ARG A 115 11.94 40.04 28.84
N TYR A 116 11.28 40.83 28.04
CA TYR A 116 10.72 42.12 28.43
C TYR A 116 9.24 41.98 28.78
N ILE A 117 8.80 42.67 29.81
CA ILE A 117 7.41 42.66 30.30
C ILE A 117 6.99 44.10 30.50
N ARG A 118 5.79 44.47 29.98
CA ARG A 118 5.17 45.77 30.22
C ARG A 118 3.94 45.64 31.09
N ARG A 119 3.57 46.75 31.76
CA ARG A 119 2.42 46.82 32.67
C ARG A 119 1.10 46.55 31.96
N GLN A 120 0.99 46.84 30.66
CA GLN A 120 -0.18 46.54 29.85
C GLN A 120 -0.35 45.03 29.52
N GLY A 121 0.56 44.17 29.98
CA GLY A 121 0.55 42.75 29.74
C GLY A 121 1.30 42.29 28.49
N GLU A 122 1.85 43.21 27.72
CA GLU A 122 2.68 42.91 26.58
C GLU A 122 4.01 42.32 27.03
N TYR A 123 4.54 41.34 26.27
CA TYR A 123 5.86 40.79 26.47
C TYR A 123 6.47 40.35 25.15
N TRP A 124 7.79 40.37 25.09
CA TRP A 124 8.54 39.88 23.93
C TRP A 124 9.89 39.33 24.35
N TYR A 125 10.48 38.54 23.46
CA TYR A 125 11.75 37.87 23.70
C TYR A 125 12.86 38.38 22.78
N TYR A 126 14.07 38.35 23.29
CA TYR A 126 15.31 38.43 22.51
C TYR A 126 16.22 37.30 22.87
N VAL A 127 16.88 36.71 21.85
CA VAL A 127 17.97 35.75 22.02
C VAL A 127 19.20 36.34 21.37
N ASN A 128 20.25 36.61 22.15
CA ASN A 128 21.43 37.33 21.69
C ASN A 128 21.09 38.61 20.89
N ASN A 129 20.22 39.46 21.47
CA ASN A 129 19.71 40.70 20.86
C ASN A 129 18.88 40.55 19.58
N ARG A 130 18.49 39.34 19.18
CA ARG A 130 17.58 39.12 18.08
C ARG A 130 16.19 38.79 18.57
N PHE A 131 15.19 39.46 18.03
CA PHE A 131 13.79 39.19 18.37
C PHE A 131 13.43 37.75 18.10
N LYS A 132 12.73 37.10 19.02
CA LYS A 132 12.23 35.75 18.94
C LYS A 132 10.82 35.64 19.49
N THR A 133 10.02 34.76 18.88
CA THR A 133 8.71 34.41 19.39
C THR A 133 8.82 33.48 20.62
N LYS A 134 7.78 33.39 21.42
CA LYS A 134 7.71 32.44 22.55
C LYS A 134 7.96 30.98 22.06
N ALA A 135 7.33 30.59 20.96
CA ALA A 135 7.46 29.25 20.40
C ALA A 135 8.90 28.91 19.99
N GLU A 136 9.63 29.88 19.39
CA GLU A 136 11.04 29.70 19.03
C GLU A 136 11.94 29.55 20.26
N VAL A 137 11.65 30.30 21.33
CA VAL A 137 12.38 30.17 22.61
C VAL A 137 12.10 28.82 23.26
N GLU A 138 10.84 28.39 23.30
CA GLU A 138 10.49 27.05 23.81
C GLU A 138 11.14 25.92 23.02
N GLN A 139 11.18 26.04 21.69
CA GLN A 139 11.86 25.07 20.82
C GLN A 139 13.37 25.02 21.10
N LEU A 140 14.00 26.19 21.30
CA LEU A 140 15.40 26.30 21.64
C LEU A 140 15.68 25.61 22.99
N LEU A 141 14.88 25.87 24.02
CA LEU A 141 15.01 25.26 25.33
C LEU A 141 14.78 23.74 25.29
N ARG A 142 13.79 23.27 24.55
CA ARG A 142 13.57 21.83 24.34
C ARG A 142 14.78 21.16 23.68
N SER A 143 15.47 21.86 22.78
CA SER A 143 16.66 21.29 22.11
C SER A 143 17.81 20.99 23.09
N ILE A 144 17.83 21.63 24.25
CA ILE A 144 18.81 21.42 25.33
C ILE A 144 18.23 20.66 26.53
N GLY A 145 17.00 20.13 26.39
CA GLY A 145 16.35 19.33 27.43
C GLY A 145 15.66 20.14 28.52
N ILE A 146 15.48 21.44 28.34
CA ILE A 146 14.81 22.30 29.32
C ILE A 146 13.35 22.49 28.91
N ASN A 147 12.42 22.01 29.74
CA ASN A 147 11.01 22.36 29.66
C ASN A 147 10.69 23.26 30.86
N PRO A 148 10.46 24.58 30.69
CA PRO A 148 10.24 25.50 31.80
C PRO A 148 8.95 25.20 32.57
N ASN A 149 8.02 24.46 31.99
CA ASN A 149 6.77 24.07 32.64
C ASN A 149 6.90 22.76 33.43
N ASN A 150 8.04 22.11 33.39
CA ASN A 150 8.28 20.91 34.18
C ASN A 150 8.68 21.25 35.61
N LEU A 151 7.87 20.82 36.57
CA LEU A 151 8.04 21.09 37.99
C LEU A 151 9.37 20.56 38.57
N LEU A 152 9.97 19.54 37.95
CA LEU A 152 11.26 19.02 38.40
C LEU A 152 12.46 19.82 37.91
N ILE A 153 12.26 20.67 36.88
CA ILE A 153 13.31 21.55 36.37
C ILE A 153 13.32 22.87 37.10
N ILE A 154 12.12 23.44 37.33
CA ILE A 154 11.94 24.70 38.08
C ILE A 154 10.87 24.46 39.12
N MET A 155 11.28 24.28 40.38
CA MET A 155 10.41 23.96 41.49
C MET A 155 10.26 25.17 42.41
N HIS A 156 9.08 25.76 42.48
CA HIS A 156 8.72 26.82 43.44
C HIS A 156 8.28 26.24 44.79
N GLN A 157 8.16 27.07 45.81
CA GLN A 157 8.02 26.67 47.18
C GLN A 157 6.87 25.68 47.47
N ASN A 158 5.71 25.80 46.85
CA ASN A 158 4.54 24.94 47.12
C ASN A 158 4.39 23.80 46.07
N MET A 159 5.25 23.72 45.06
CA MET A 159 5.13 22.72 43.99
C MET A 159 5.49 21.32 44.41
N ILE A 160 6.16 21.12 45.55
CA ILE A 160 6.45 19.80 46.10
C ILE A 160 5.15 19.06 46.46
N GLU A 161 4.19 19.77 47.07
CA GLU A 161 2.88 19.21 47.42
C GLU A 161 2.07 18.86 46.16
N GLU A 162 2.10 19.73 45.15
CA GLU A 162 1.46 19.49 43.86
C GLU A 162 2.05 18.27 43.17
N PHE A 163 3.39 18.12 43.16
CA PHE A 163 4.05 16.94 42.61
C PHE A 163 3.69 15.67 43.39
N ALA A 164 3.65 15.75 44.73
CA ALA A 164 3.29 14.60 45.56
C ALA A 164 1.86 14.10 45.33
N ALA A 165 0.94 15.02 45.05
CA ALA A 165 -0.48 14.74 44.82
C ALA A 165 -0.79 14.13 43.44
N ARG A 166 0.15 14.18 42.48
CA ARG A 166 -0.03 13.61 41.14
C ARG A 166 0.02 12.09 41.17
N ASP A 167 -0.59 11.44 40.15
CA ASP A 167 -0.51 10.01 40.00
C ASP A 167 0.87 9.55 39.55
N ASP A 168 1.14 8.25 39.65
CA ASP A 168 2.46 7.70 39.37
C ASP A 168 2.84 7.78 37.89
N ALA A 169 1.86 7.72 36.97
CA ALA A 169 2.09 7.86 35.54
C ALA A 169 2.47 9.29 35.16
N GLU A 170 1.83 10.30 35.77
CA GLU A 170 2.20 11.71 35.60
C GLU A 170 3.58 12.00 36.19
N LYS A 171 3.88 11.47 37.38
CA LYS A 171 5.21 11.59 38.01
C LYS A 171 6.28 11.01 37.08
N LEU A 172 6.06 9.81 36.55
CA LEU A 172 7.00 9.19 35.61
C LEU A 172 7.22 10.05 34.36
N LYS A 173 6.13 10.58 33.78
CA LYS A 173 6.21 11.46 32.61
C LYS A 173 7.03 12.71 32.90
N MET A 174 6.84 13.33 34.06
CA MET A 174 7.60 14.50 34.48
C MET A 174 9.10 14.18 34.65
N PHE A 175 9.43 13.02 35.21
CA PHE A 175 10.83 12.55 35.28
C PHE A 175 11.41 12.34 33.87
N GLU A 176 10.70 11.67 32.98
CA GLU A 176 11.15 11.43 31.61
C GLU A 176 11.40 12.72 30.83
N GLU A 177 10.54 13.72 31.04
CA GLU A 177 10.72 15.07 30.47
C GLU A 177 11.96 15.76 31.06
N ALA A 178 12.14 15.69 32.38
CA ALA A 178 13.28 16.31 33.08
C ALA A 178 14.62 15.71 32.64
N VAL A 179 14.65 14.40 32.41
CA VAL A 179 15.85 13.69 31.93
C VAL A 179 16.01 13.78 30.41
N GLY A 180 14.97 14.25 29.68
CA GLY A 180 15.02 14.45 28.24
C GLY A 180 14.75 13.19 27.40
N ILE A 181 14.23 12.10 28.00
CA ILE A 181 13.95 10.84 27.31
C ILE A 181 12.49 10.78 26.77
N SER A 182 11.63 11.68 27.15
CA SER A 182 10.20 11.74 26.70
C SER A 182 10.08 11.74 25.16
N ALA A 183 10.91 12.52 24.49
CA ALA A 183 10.92 12.59 23.03
C ALA A 183 11.35 11.25 22.37
N LEU A 184 12.23 10.48 23.01
CA LEU A 184 12.62 9.17 22.53
C LEU A 184 11.49 8.17 22.72
N ARG A 185 10.86 8.18 23.90
CA ARG A 185 9.69 7.34 24.21
C ARG A 185 8.55 7.57 23.22
N GLU A 186 8.22 8.82 22.95
CA GLU A 186 7.17 9.15 21.99
C GLU A 186 7.48 8.64 20.56
N ARG A 187 8.74 8.76 20.14
CA ARG A 187 9.18 8.16 18.86
C ARG A 187 9.01 6.64 18.83
N ILE A 188 9.29 5.97 19.94
CA ILE A 188 9.12 4.52 20.05
C ILE A 188 7.63 4.16 19.93
N PHE A 189 6.74 4.87 20.65
CA PHE A 189 5.30 4.63 20.54
C PHE A 189 4.79 4.87 19.12
N GLN A 190 5.16 5.97 18.49
CA GLN A 190 4.79 6.26 17.10
C GLN A 190 5.32 5.20 16.13
N ALA A 191 6.52 4.70 16.36
CA ALA A 191 7.09 3.63 15.56
C ALA A 191 6.34 2.29 15.75
N GLN A 192 5.96 1.97 17.00
CA GLN A 192 5.15 0.79 17.31
C GLN A 192 3.76 0.86 16.69
N GLU A 193 3.10 2.00 16.75
CA GLU A 193 1.79 2.23 16.13
C GLU A 193 1.85 2.06 14.61
N LYS A 194 2.84 2.70 13.97
CA LYS A 194 3.08 2.53 12.53
C LYS A 194 3.38 1.08 12.16
N LEU A 195 4.18 0.38 12.97
CA LEU A 195 4.50 -1.02 12.73
C LEU A 195 3.25 -1.90 12.83
N SER A 196 2.40 -1.67 13.83
CA SER A 196 1.13 -2.38 13.98
C SER A 196 0.20 -2.15 12.79
N ALA A 197 0.07 -0.90 12.33
CA ALA A 197 -0.71 -0.56 11.14
C ALA A 197 -0.17 -1.26 9.88
N LEU A 198 1.15 -1.23 9.66
CA LEU A 198 1.79 -1.90 8.52
C LEU A 198 1.62 -3.43 8.54
N ILE A 199 1.68 -4.05 9.74
CA ILE A 199 1.40 -5.48 9.89
C ILE A 199 -0.05 -5.78 9.49
N GLY A 200 -1.00 -4.94 9.91
CA GLY A 200 -2.41 -5.05 9.51
C GLY A 200 -2.61 -4.95 8.00
N GLU A 201 -2.00 -3.95 7.36
CA GLU A 201 -2.04 -3.78 5.90
C GLU A 201 -1.41 -4.97 5.17
N ALA A 202 -0.25 -5.44 5.62
CA ALA A 202 0.42 -6.61 5.04
C ALA A 202 -0.45 -7.86 5.13
N SER A 203 -1.15 -8.07 6.26
CA SER A 203 -2.11 -9.18 6.43
C SER A 203 -3.28 -9.09 5.45
N ASN A 204 -3.84 -7.89 5.25
CA ASN A 204 -4.93 -7.66 4.31
C ASN A 204 -4.49 -7.91 2.85
N VAL A 205 -3.30 -7.42 2.48
CA VAL A 205 -2.73 -7.67 1.15
C VAL A 205 -2.47 -9.15 0.93
N ALA A 206 -1.97 -9.88 1.95
CA ALA A 206 -1.75 -11.32 1.86
C ALA A 206 -3.06 -12.08 1.62
N LYS A 207 -4.15 -11.73 2.32
CA LYS A 207 -5.49 -12.32 2.10
C LYS A 207 -6.01 -12.03 0.69
N ALA A 208 -5.94 -10.77 0.26
CA ALA A 208 -6.37 -10.39 -1.10
C ALA A 208 -5.58 -11.12 -2.18
N LEU A 209 -4.27 -11.34 -1.97
CA LEU A 209 -3.43 -12.12 -2.88
C LEU A 209 -3.85 -13.59 -2.94
N GLU A 210 -4.19 -14.18 -1.81
CA GLU A 210 -4.67 -15.56 -1.72
C GLU A 210 -6.01 -15.73 -2.45
N GLU A 211 -6.96 -14.82 -2.23
CA GLU A 211 -8.24 -14.77 -2.93
C GLU A 211 -8.05 -14.61 -4.45
N ALA A 212 -7.17 -13.70 -4.86
CA ALA A 212 -6.86 -13.50 -6.27
C ALA A 212 -6.23 -14.74 -6.91
N ARG A 213 -5.33 -15.44 -6.22
CA ARG A 213 -4.75 -16.72 -6.69
C ARG A 213 -5.81 -17.79 -6.85
N ALA A 214 -6.69 -17.94 -5.85
CA ALA A 214 -7.79 -18.90 -5.92
C ALA A 214 -8.73 -18.62 -7.11
N ALA A 215 -9.05 -17.34 -7.36
CA ALA A 215 -9.83 -16.92 -8.52
C ALA A 215 -9.13 -17.26 -9.85
N VAL A 216 -7.83 -17.00 -9.98
CA VAL A 216 -7.05 -17.35 -11.16
C VAL A 216 -7.05 -18.85 -11.40
N ASP A 217 -6.85 -19.66 -10.37
CA ASP A 217 -6.86 -21.13 -10.49
C ASP A 217 -8.24 -21.66 -10.86
N PHE A 218 -9.30 -21.07 -10.35
CA PHE A 218 -10.66 -21.39 -10.75
C PHE A 218 -10.88 -21.10 -12.25
N TRP A 219 -10.56 -19.90 -12.70
CA TRP A 219 -10.74 -19.51 -14.10
C TRP A 219 -9.85 -20.28 -15.06
N ARG A 220 -8.65 -20.68 -14.63
CA ARG A 220 -7.77 -21.56 -15.42
C ARG A 220 -8.43 -22.90 -15.69
N LYS A 221 -9.00 -23.53 -14.66
CA LYS A 221 -9.72 -24.80 -14.79
C LYS A 221 -10.97 -24.69 -15.70
N GLU A 222 -11.70 -23.60 -15.57
CA GLU A 222 -12.85 -23.35 -16.44
C GLU A 222 -12.44 -23.09 -17.89
N LEU A 223 -11.31 -22.43 -18.13
CA LEU A 223 -10.76 -22.24 -19.47
C LEU A 223 -10.32 -23.59 -20.10
N GLU A 224 -9.70 -24.46 -19.33
CA GLU A 224 -9.33 -25.82 -19.78
C GLU A 224 -10.57 -26.60 -20.24
N LYS A 225 -11.61 -26.65 -19.41
CA LYS A 225 -12.89 -27.27 -19.75
C LYS A 225 -13.54 -26.67 -21.00
N LEU A 226 -13.48 -25.37 -21.16
CA LEU A 226 -14.01 -24.69 -22.34
C LEU A 226 -13.21 -25.07 -23.61
N ASN A 227 -11.90 -25.16 -23.51
CA ASN A 227 -11.04 -25.58 -24.62
C ASN A 227 -11.30 -27.03 -25.00
N GLU A 228 -11.39 -27.96 -24.05
CA GLU A 228 -11.78 -29.35 -24.29
C GLU A 228 -13.13 -29.45 -25.01
N ARG A 229 -14.12 -28.70 -24.51
CA ARG A 229 -15.46 -28.66 -25.13
C ARG A 229 -15.37 -28.18 -26.59
N ARG A 230 -14.63 -27.12 -26.86
CA ARG A 230 -14.42 -26.59 -28.22
C ARG A 230 -13.73 -27.60 -29.12
N GLU A 231 -12.80 -28.34 -28.59
CA GLU A 231 -12.08 -29.38 -29.35
C GLU A 231 -13.00 -30.55 -29.68
N LEU A 232 -13.82 -30.99 -28.72
CA LEU A 232 -14.84 -32.01 -28.95
C LEU A 232 -15.93 -31.53 -29.93
N GLU A 233 -16.36 -30.30 -29.90
CA GLU A 233 -17.30 -29.73 -30.86
C GLU A 233 -16.71 -29.70 -32.27
N ARG A 234 -15.43 -29.32 -32.44
CA ARG A 234 -14.74 -29.37 -33.72
C ARG A 234 -14.61 -30.81 -34.22
N ARG A 235 -14.25 -31.74 -33.36
CA ARG A 235 -14.11 -33.16 -33.70
C ARG A 235 -15.46 -33.75 -34.09
N LYS A 236 -16.53 -33.42 -33.38
CA LYS A 236 -17.91 -33.81 -33.72
C LYS A 236 -18.28 -33.31 -35.12
N ALA A 237 -18.11 -32.02 -35.41
CA ALA A 237 -18.41 -31.46 -36.71
C ALA A 237 -17.62 -32.12 -37.83
N HIS A 238 -16.35 -32.47 -37.59
CA HIS A 238 -15.51 -33.19 -38.56
C HIS A 238 -16.06 -34.61 -38.81
N LEU A 239 -16.39 -35.35 -37.77
CA LEU A 239 -16.97 -36.68 -37.88
C LEU A 239 -18.34 -36.67 -38.56
N GLU A 240 -19.16 -35.65 -38.32
CA GLU A 240 -20.45 -35.48 -39.03
C GLU A 240 -20.23 -35.30 -40.53
N LEU A 241 -19.24 -34.51 -40.93
CA LEU A 241 -18.86 -34.36 -42.34
C LEU A 241 -18.35 -35.68 -42.92
N GLU A 242 -17.45 -36.39 -42.24
CA GLU A 242 -16.95 -37.72 -42.67
C GLU A 242 -18.10 -38.70 -42.82
N TYR A 243 -19.03 -38.71 -41.89
CA TYR A 243 -20.21 -39.57 -41.97
C TYR A 243 -21.06 -39.28 -43.22
N LEU A 244 -21.34 -38.01 -43.51
CA LEU A 244 -22.08 -37.58 -44.69
C LEU A 244 -21.32 -37.97 -45.97
N TYR A 245 -20.03 -37.76 -46.04
CA TYR A 245 -19.22 -38.21 -47.19
C TYR A 245 -19.22 -39.73 -47.34
N SER A 246 -19.17 -40.48 -46.22
CA SER A 246 -19.28 -41.94 -46.26
C SER A 246 -20.62 -42.40 -46.83
N LEU A 247 -21.73 -41.72 -46.46
CA LEU A 247 -23.07 -42.01 -46.98
C LEU A 247 -23.17 -41.73 -48.47
N VAL A 248 -22.64 -40.59 -48.94
CA VAL A 248 -22.59 -40.24 -50.35
C VAL A 248 -21.80 -41.30 -51.12
N ARG A 249 -20.60 -41.68 -50.58
CA ARG A 249 -19.77 -42.71 -51.25
C ARG A 249 -20.43 -44.09 -51.30
N GLN A 250 -21.14 -44.49 -50.27
CA GLN A 250 -21.95 -45.75 -50.29
C GLN A 250 -23.03 -45.69 -51.36
N THR A 251 -23.70 -44.56 -51.51
CA THR A 251 -24.73 -44.37 -52.55
C THR A 251 -24.10 -44.34 -53.93
N GLU A 252 -22.96 -43.70 -54.12
CA GLU A 252 -22.22 -43.71 -55.40
C GLU A 252 -21.81 -45.13 -55.82
N VAL A 253 -21.25 -45.91 -54.87
CA VAL A 253 -20.90 -47.33 -55.13
C VAL A 253 -22.14 -48.15 -55.45
N ALA A 254 -23.27 -47.92 -54.77
CA ALA A 254 -24.52 -48.61 -55.09
C ALA A 254 -25.04 -48.25 -56.47
N ILE A 255 -24.98 -46.95 -56.84
CA ILE A 255 -25.34 -46.48 -58.19
C ILE A 255 -24.47 -47.11 -59.24
N GLU A 256 -23.13 -47.17 -59.03
CA GLU A 256 -22.20 -47.76 -59.98
C GLU A 256 -22.46 -49.28 -60.16
N ARG A 257 -22.73 -50.00 -59.10
CA ARG A 257 -23.16 -51.41 -59.17
C ARG A 257 -24.45 -51.59 -59.95
N LYS A 258 -25.43 -50.71 -59.75
CA LYS A 258 -26.69 -50.75 -60.51
C LYS A 258 -26.49 -50.38 -61.97
N ARG A 259 -25.62 -49.41 -62.30
CA ARG A 259 -25.24 -49.07 -63.68
C ARG A 259 -24.55 -50.26 -64.41
N ASN A 260 -23.63 -50.90 -63.73
CA ASN A 260 -22.95 -52.06 -64.27
C ASN A 260 -23.91 -53.23 -64.52
N SER A 261 -24.82 -53.48 -63.57
CA SER A 261 -25.87 -54.51 -63.75
C SER A 261 -26.81 -54.14 -64.92
N LEU A 262 -27.17 -52.87 -65.06
CA LEU A 262 -27.99 -52.35 -66.14
C LEU A 262 -27.32 -52.51 -67.49
N SER A 263 -26.00 -52.27 -67.57
CA SER A 263 -25.19 -52.43 -68.74
C SER A 263 -25.11 -53.92 -69.14
N SER A 264 -24.92 -54.83 -68.18
CA SER A 264 -24.90 -56.28 -68.37
C SER A 264 -26.25 -56.78 -68.90
N ILE A 265 -27.34 -56.42 -68.25
CA ILE A 265 -28.70 -56.77 -68.67
C ILE A 265 -29.01 -56.22 -70.09
N GLY A 266 -28.58 -54.94 -70.37
CA GLY A 266 -28.69 -54.31 -71.65
C GLY A 266 -27.99 -55.12 -72.75
N ALA A 267 -26.76 -55.58 -72.49
CA ALA A 267 -26.00 -56.42 -73.43
C ALA A 267 -26.64 -57.82 -73.65
N GLU A 268 -27.16 -58.43 -72.56
CA GLU A 268 -27.92 -59.71 -72.70
C GLU A 268 -29.22 -59.51 -73.49
N LEU A 269 -29.92 -58.43 -73.29
CA LEU A 269 -31.15 -58.13 -73.98
C LEU A 269 -30.89 -57.91 -75.48
N GLU A 270 -29.79 -57.28 -75.85
CA GLU A 270 -29.41 -57.09 -77.25
C GLU A 270 -29.02 -58.39 -77.88
N GLN A 271 -28.28 -59.26 -77.16
CA GLN A 271 -27.97 -60.64 -77.65
C GLN A 271 -29.24 -61.47 -77.88
N LEU A 272 -30.21 -61.37 -76.95
CA LEU A 272 -31.51 -62.05 -77.07
C LEU A 272 -32.31 -61.52 -78.25
N ARG A 273 -32.29 -60.19 -78.52
CA ARG A 273 -32.93 -59.57 -79.70
C ARG A 273 -32.35 -60.07 -81.02
N VAL A 274 -31.02 -60.14 -81.06
CA VAL A 274 -30.32 -60.70 -82.23
C VAL A 274 -30.76 -62.18 -82.45
N LYS A 275 -30.75 -63.01 -81.41
CA LYS A 275 -31.24 -64.37 -81.47
C LYS A 275 -32.72 -64.45 -81.88
N GLU A 276 -33.54 -63.63 -81.38
CA GLU A 276 -34.95 -63.53 -81.71
C GLU A 276 -35.13 -63.20 -83.20
N ALA A 277 -34.37 -62.24 -83.73
CA ALA A 277 -34.36 -61.89 -85.14
C ALA A 277 -33.88 -63.02 -86.01
N GLU A 278 -32.82 -63.73 -85.59
CA GLU A 278 -32.30 -64.93 -86.26
C GLU A 278 -33.34 -66.05 -86.32
N LEU A 279 -33.98 -66.35 -85.15
CA LEU A 279 -35.03 -67.34 -85.07
C LEU A 279 -36.26 -66.99 -85.89
N ARG A 280 -36.66 -65.68 -85.89
CA ARG A 280 -37.74 -65.22 -86.75
C ARG A 280 -37.45 -65.37 -88.24
N ALA A 281 -36.21 -65.07 -88.64
CA ALA A 281 -35.74 -65.26 -89.97
C ALA A 281 -35.79 -66.73 -90.37
N GLU A 282 -35.34 -67.60 -89.43
CA GLU A 282 -35.35 -69.06 -89.60
C GLU A 282 -36.78 -69.62 -89.73
N VAL A 283 -37.66 -69.18 -88.82
CA VAL A 283 -39.12 -69.50 -88.93
C VAL A 283 -39.71 -69.02 -90.22
N SER A 284 -39.37 -67.82 -90.68
CA SER A 284 -39.83 -67.33 -92.01
C SER A 284 -39.36 -68.20 -93.18
N ARG A 285 -38.07 -68.59 -93.19
CA ARG A 285 -37.44 -69.53 -94.17
C ARG A 285 -38.11 -70.91 -94.13
N LEU A 286 -38.32 -71.44 -92.95
CA LEU A 286 -39.01 -72.69 -92.78
C LEU A 286 -40.46 -72.66 -93.27
N ARG A 287 -41.18 -71.50 -92.98
CA ARG A 287 -42.52 -71.28 -93.52
C ARG A 287 -42.54 -71.18 -95.07
N GLU A 288 -41.56 -70.44 -95.62
CA GLU A 288 -41.41 -70.41 -97.09
C GLU A 288 -41.17 -71.79 -97.70
N THR A 289 -40.23 -72.57 -97.08
CA THR A 289 -39.96 -73.93 -97.51
C THR A 289 -41.16 -74.83 -97.32
N LEU A 290 -41.88 -74.73 -96.24
CA LEU A 290 -43.10 -75.50 -96.00
C LEU A 290 -44.23 -75.11 -97.01
N LEU A 291 -44.36 -73.83 -97.31
CA LEU A 291 -45.31 -73.37 -98.40
C LEU A 291 -44.85 -73.94 -99.73
N ARG A 292 -43.59 -73.96 -100.07
CA ARG A 292 -43.11 -74.61 -101.36
C ARG A 292 -43.39 -76.13 -101.34
N TYR A 293 -43.11 -76.85 -100.27
CA TYR A 293 -43.48 -78.25 -100.12
C TYR A 293 -44.99 -78.49 -100.24
N VAL A 294 -45.80 -77.64 -99.67
CA VAL A 294 -47.24 -77.72 -99.82
C VAL A 294 -47.74 -77.42 -101.27
N GLU A 295 -47.08 -76.46 -101.96
CA GLU A 295 -47.36 -76.17 -103.36
C GLU A 295 -46.86 -77.28 -104.25
N GLU A 296 -45.67 -77.85 -104.01
CA GLU A 296 -45.14 -78.98 -104.76
C GLU A 296 -45.98 -80.25 -104.53
N GLY A 297 -46.47 -80.43 -103.30
CA GLY A 297 -47.38 -81.52 -102.93
C GLY A 297 -48.77 -81.35 -103.63
N ARG A 298 -49.22 -80.12 -103.79
CA ARG A 298 -50.50 -79.83 -104.57
C ARG A 298 -50.25 -80.09 -106.06
N SER A 299 -49.17 -79.63 -106.62
CA SER A 299 -48.90 -79.87 -108.03
C SER A 299 -48.63 -81.36 -108.31
N SER A 300 -48.05 -82.15 -107.39
CA SER A 300 -47.93 -83.59 -107.50
C SER A 300 -49.25 -84.37 -107.42
N SER A 301 -50.24 -83.77 -106.65
CA SER A 301 -51.56 -84.40 -106.54
C SER A 301 -52.44 -84.07 -107.75
N GLU A 302 -52.23 -82.87 -108.45
CA GLU A 302 -52.90 -82.51 -109.67
C GLU A 302 -52.39 -83.33 -110.87
N VAL A 303 -51.14 -83.69 -110.84
CA VAL A 303 -50.56 -84.51 -111.90
C VAL A 303 -50.97 -85.96 -111.72
N GLY A 304 -51.30 -86.42 -110.47
CA GLY A 304 -51.82 -87.76 -110.21
C GLY A 304 -53.24 -88.02 -110.55
N LEU A 305 -54.00 -86.95 -110.80
CA LEU A 305 -55.43 -87.03 -111.16
C LEU A 305 -55.72 -86.97 -112.71
N SER A 306 -54.68 -86.87 -113.52
CA SER A 306 -54.81 -86.83 -114.98
C SER A 306 -54.38 -88.08 -115.74
N LEU A 307 -54.15 -89.14 -115.01
CA LEU A 307 -53.81 -90.44 -115.67
C LEU A 307 -54.59 -91.63 -115.10
N THR A 308 -55.81 -91.66 -115.49
CA THR A 308 -56.47 -93.02 -115.76
C THR A 308 -57.72 -92.85 -116.61
N PRO A 309 -57.85 -93.66 -117.39
CA PRO A 309 -58.67 -93.60 -118.56
C PRO A 309 -60.19 -93.70 -118.25
#